data_0e12f997fa4ff9e5ffbb094afe2e1004
#
_entry.id   0e12f997fa4ff9e5ffbb094afe2e1004
#
_cell.length_a   1.000
_cell.length_b   1.000
_cell.length_c   1.000
_cell.angle_alpha   90.00
_cell.angle_beta   90.00
_cell.angle_gamma   90.00
#
_symmetry.space_group_name_H-M   'P 1'
#
loop_
_entity.id
_entity.type
_entity.pdbx_description
1 polymer ?
#
loop_
_entity_poly.entity_id
_entity_poly.type
_entity_poly.pdbx_seq_one_letter_code
_entity_poly.pdbx_strand_id
1 'polypeptide(L)'
;MKKLVIGMLAHVDAGKTTLSESILYTSGAIRKLGRVDNKDAFLDNNDYERQRGITIFSKQAVFTYKDLDVTLLDTPGHVDFSAEMERTLWVLDYAVLVINGMDGVQGHTETLWGLLKRLKVPVFIFVNKMDQQGTDRHRILEQLKNKLSSGCVDFDRLDYEELAVCNEEALEQVLDEGIVDDKLIGNMISQREVFPVIFGSALRLDGVDRLLDIMNKYCEVSENGDDKQSDMSARVYKISRDDRGERLTHIKVTGGSLKAKQLINGEKINQIRIYSGEKYTSVNEAVCGSICAITGLEGTYAGQALGRENNDNAPVLSPVLNYKINLPAGTDPLMMLPKLKMIEEEEPQLHIEWNESFKEIHVQVMGPVMIEVLQNIIKERFDCDVTFSEGSIVYKETIADKVEGIGHFEPLRHYAEVHLILEPGEAGSGMQYELDCSEDMLAKNWQRLIYTHLCEKTHKGVLTGSALTDVKITVVAGRAHNKHTEGGDFRQATYRAVRNGLMQAESVLLEPFYEFTLILDRQYIGRAMTDFERMGAQFEINDNGDEAVIKGAGPVATVGNYQAEVNAYTRGKRGVLSLKNVWLQTLS
;
A
#
# COMPACT_ATOMS: atom_id res chain seq x y z
N MET A 1 12.28 -22.72 -16.24
CA MET A 1 11.02 -22.40 -15.50
C MET A 1 10.96 -20.90 -15.30
N LYS A 2 9.83 -20.30 -15.60
CA LYS A 2 9.58 -18.86 -15.42
C LYS A 2 9.36 -18.57 -13.92
N LYS A 3 10.21 -17.76 -13.31
CA LYS A 3 10.08 -17.38 -11.90
C LYS A 3 9.24 -16.13 -11.78
N LEU A 4 8.12 -16.20 -11.08
CA LEU A 4 7.13 -15.13 -10.98
C LEU A 4 6.69 -14.89 -9.53
N VAL A 5 6.44 -13.63 -9.21
CA VAL A 5 5.81 -13.20 -7.95
C VAL A 5 4.40 -12.75 -8.24
N ILE A 6 3.42 -13.45 -7.68
CA ILE A 6 1.99 -13.21 -7.93
C ILE A 6 1.31 -12.81 -6.64
N GLY A 7 0.63 -11.66 -6.66
CA GLY A 7 -0.17 -11.19 -5.53
C GLY A 7 -1.63 -11.56 -5.65
N MET A 8 -2.21 -12.08 -4.58
CA MET A 8 -3.65 -12.31 -4.47
C MET A 8 -4.31 -11.11 -3.80
N LEU A 9 -5.22 -10.46 -4.50
CA LEU A 9 -5.89 -9.22 -4.07
C LEU A 9 -7.40 -9.38 -4.14
N ALA A 10 -8.11 -8.87 -3.15
CA ALA A 10 -9.56 -8.95 -3.12
C ALA A 10 -10.16 -7.95 -2.13
N HIS A 11 -11.41 -7.60 -2.35
CA HIS A 11 -12.24 -7.09 -1.27
C HIS A 11 -12.54 -8.19 -0.23
N VAL A 12 -12.87 -7.80 0.99
CA VAL A 12 -13.26 -8.74 2.07
C VAL A 12 -14.35 -9.69 1.56
N ASP A 13 -14.29 -10.94 1.99
CA ASP A 13 -15.25 -12.01 1.64
C ASP A 13 -15.35 -12.38 0.14
N ALA A 14 -14.49 -11.87 -0.74
CA ALA A 14 -14.48 -12.31 -2.14
C ALA A 14 -13.95 -13.76 -2.31
N GLY A 15 -13.32 -14.33 -1.28
CA GLY A 15 -12.78 -15.68 -1.29
C GLY A 15 -11.32 -15.78 -1.74
N LYS A 16 -10.53 -14.76 -1.45
CA LYS A 16 -9.09 -14.67 -1.76
C LYS A 16 -8.31 -15.86 -1.21
N THR A 17 -8.33 -16.07 0.12
CA THR A 17 -7.62 -17.17 0.78
C THR A 17 -8.12 -18.54 0.27
N THR A 18 -9.43 -18.68 -0.01
CA THR A 18 -9.97 -19.91 -0.60
C THR A 18 -9.38 -20.16 -1.99
N LEU A 19 -9.22 -19.13 -2.83
CA LEU A 19 -8.58 -19.27 -4.14
C LEU A 19 -7.09 -19.59 -4.01
N SER A 20 -6.38 -18.93 -3.09
CA SER A 20 -4.97 -19.21 -2.78
C SER A 20 -4.76 -20.68 -2.39
N GLU A 21 -5.59 -21.21 -1.48
CA GLU A 21 -5.59 -22.63 -1.07
C GLU A 21 -5.88 -23.56 -2.25
N SER A 22 -6.85 -23.21 -3.10
CA SER A 22 -7.23 -23.99 -4.28
C SER A 22 -6.11 -24.05 -5.31
N ILE A 23 -5.39 -22.95 -5.53
CA ILE A 23 -4.19 -22.90 -6.39
C ILE A 23 -3.10 -23.82 -5.84
N LEU A 24 -2.81 -23.73 -4.54
CA LEU A 24 -1.78 -24.56 -3.89
C LEU A 24 -2.14 -26.06 -3.91
N TYR A 25 -3.44 -26.40 -3.78
CA TYR A 25 -3.91 -27.77 -3.88
C TYR A 25 -3.83 -28.29 -5.32
N THR A 26 -4.31 -27.51 -6.29
CA THR A 26 -4.31 -27.87 -7.72
C THR A 26 -2.89 -28.03 -8.27
N SER A 27 -1.95 -27.18 -7.82
CA SER A 27 -0.53 -27.31 -8.18
C SER A 27 0.19 -28.45 -7.47
N GLY A 28 -0.44 -29.10 -6.48
CA GLY A 28 0.16 -30.17 -5.68
C GLY A 28 1.11 -29.70 -4.58
N ALA A 29 1.21 -28.40 -4.32
CA ALA A 29 2.05 -27.85 -3.25
C ALA A 29 1.54 -28.25 -1.85
N ILE A 30 0.23 -28.39 -1.69
CA ILE A 30 -0.40 -28.92 -0.48
C ILE A 30 -1.21 -30.19 -0.80
N ARG A 31 -1.24 -31.12 0.15
CA ARG A 31 -1.92 -32.43 -0.03
C ARG A 31 -3.39 -32.41 0.35
N LYS A 32 -3.82 -31.45 1.16
CA LYS A 32 -5.18 -31.30 1.66
C LYS A 32 -5.62 -29.87 1.40
N LEU A 33 -6.81 -29.74 0.82
CA LEU A 33 -7.43 -28.43 0.63
C LEU A 33 -7.85 -27.88 2.00
N GLY A 34 -7.19 -26.82 2.48
CA GLY A 34 -7.57 -26.10 3.68
C GLY A 34 -8.83 -25.25 3.46
N ARG A 35 -9.59 -25.00 4.51
CA ARG A 35 -10.77 -24.14 4.48
C ARG A 35 -10.70 -23.10 5.59
N VAL A 36 -10.95 -21.86 5.24
CA VAL A 36 -11.01 -20.75 6.20
C VAL A 36 -12.07 -21.02 7.27
N ASP A 37 -13.26 -21.50 6.86
CA ASP A 37 -14.37 -21.85 7.77
C ASP A 37 -14.01 -22.93 8.80
N ASN A 38 -13.13 -23.86 8.42
CA ASN A 38 -12.67 -24.94 9.29
C ASN A 38 -11.41 -24.56 10.10
N LYS A 39 -10.86 -23.35 9.87
CA LYS A 39 -9.62 -22.85 10.51
C LYS A 39 -8.39 -23.75 10.25
N ASP A 40 -8.38 -24.48 9.11
CA ASP A 40 -7.30 -25.39 8.72
C ASP A 40 -6.61 -24.98 7.40
N ALA A 41 -6.78 -23.71 6.97
CA ALA A 41 -6.11 -23.17 5.81
C ALA A 41 -4.58 -23.09 6.02
N PHE A 42 -3.81 -23.46 5.00
CA PHE A 42 -2.34 -23.50 5.05
C PHE A 42 -1.73 -22.09 5.24
N LEU A 43 -2.39 -21.07 4.69
CA LEU A 43 -1.93 -19.69 4.78
C LEU A 43 -2.39 -18.96 6.05
N ASP A 44 -3.50 -19.35 6.68
CA ASP A 44 -4.02 -18.71 7.88
C ASP A 44 -3.42 -19.34 9.14
N ASN A 45 -2.20 -18.94 9.51
CA ASN A 45 -1.44 -19.56 10.59
C ASN A 45 -1.54 -18.79 11.92
N ASN A 46 -1.93 -17.53 11.89
CA ASN A 46 -2.06 -16.69 13.08
C ASN A 46 -3.42 -16.97 13.76
N ASP A 47 -3.41 -17.27 15.06
CA ASP A 47 -4.62 -17.58 15.83
C ASP A 47 -5.64 -16.42 15.82
N TYR A 48 -5.16 -15.19 15.77
CA TYR A 48 -6.02 -14.01 15.69
C TYR A 48 -6.70 -13.88 14.32
N GLU A 49 -5.97 -14.13 13.23
CA GLU A 49 -6.53 -14.18 11.87
C GLU A 49 -7.57 -15.30 11.75
N ARG A 50 -7.28 -16.48 12.31
CA ARG A 50 -8.20 -17.64 12.36
C ARG A 50 -9.49 -17.35 13.14
N GLN A 51 -9.39 -16.61 14.26
CA GLN A 51 -10.57 -16.27 15.06
C GLN A 51 -11.49 -15.31 14.34
N ARG A 52 -10.95 -14.37 13.59
CA ARG A 52 -11.70 -13.33 12.87
C ARG A 52 -12.04 -13.70 11.42
N GLY A 53 -11.36 -14.68 10.83
CA GLY A 53 -11.52 -15.06 9.43
C GLY A 53 -11.02 -14.01 8.45
N ILE A 54 -10.05 -13.15 8.85
CA ILE A 54 -9.47 -12.10 8.02
C ILE A 54 -7.95 -12.26 7.96
N THR A 55 -7.36 -12.01 6.79
CA THR A 55 -5.90 -11.92 6.62
C THR A 55 -5.44 -10.54 7.05
N ILE A 56 -4.48 -10.48 7.97
CA ILE A 56 -3.91 -9.23 8.51
C ILE A 56 -2.53 -8.99 7.91
N PHE A 57 -1.68 -10.02 7.87
CA PHE A 57 -0.33 -9.98 7.35
C PHE A 57 -0.22 -10.71 6.03
N SER A 58 0.59 -10.17 5.12
CA SER A 58 0.90 -10.84 3.86
C SER A 58 1.60 -12.17 4.12
N LYS A 59 1.10 -13.24 3.51
CA LYS A 59 1.63 -14.60 3.61
C LYS A 59 2.27 -15.01 2.29
N GLN A 60 3.30 -15.84 2.38
CA GLN A 60 4.03 -16.35 1.24
C GLN A 60 3.85 -17.86 1.11
N ALA A 61 3.58 -18.33 -0.11
CA ALA A 61 3.68 -19.73 -0.48
C ALA A 61 4.43 -19.89 -1.79
N VAL A 62 5.10 -21.03 -1.97
CA VAL A 62 5.83 -21.34 -3.21
C VAL A 62 5.23 -22.58 -3.83
N PHE A 63 4.99 -22.54 -5.13
CA PHE A 63 4.53 -23.69 -5.89
C PHE A 63 5.09 -23.71 -7.32
N THR A 64 5.07 -24.86 -7.94
CA THR A 64 5.42 -25.04 -9.35
C THR A 64 4.21 -25.54 -10.13
N TYR A 65 4.01 -24.99 -11.33
CA TYR A 65 2.95 -25.46 -12.22
C TYR A 65 3.44 -25.38 -13.66
N LYS A 66 3.58 -26.54 -14.33
CA LYS A 66 4.19 -26.65 -15.68
C LYS A 66 5.54 -25.92 -15.75
N ASP A 67 5.63 -24.84 -16.50
CA ASP A 67 6.85 -24.04 -16.66
C ASP A 67 6.97 -22.88 -15.69
N LEU A 68 6.01 -22.72 -14.78
CA LEU A 68 6.00 -21.66 -13.76
C LEU A 68 6.64 -22.14 -12.45
N ASP A 69 7.51 -21.30 -11.87
CA ASP A 69 8.00 -21.32 -10.49
C ASP A 69 7.44 -20.08 -9.80
N VAL A 70 6.40 -20.22 -8.99
CA VAL A 70 5.60 -19.11 -8.50
C VAL A 70 5.80 -18.91 -7.00
N THR A 71 6.11 -17.67 -6.63
CA THR A 71 5.92 -17.18 -5.27
C THR A 71 4.58 -16.46 -5.17
N LEU A 72 3.63 -17.07 -4.49
CA LEU A 72 2.31 -16.51 -4.20
C LEU A 72 2.38 -15.65 -2.94
N LEU A 73 1.93 -14.41 -3.02
CA LEU A 73 1.77 -13.50 -1.90
C LEU A 73 0.28 -13.26 -1.65
N ASP A 74 -0.23 -13.82 -0.55
CA ASP A 74 -1.60 -13.60 -0.09
C ASP A 74 -1.65 -12.32 0.74
N THR A 75 -2.39 -11.29 0.28
CA THR A 75 -2.39 -9.96 0.88
C THR A 75 -3.62 -9.74 1.77
N PRO A 76 -3.59 -8.82 2.74
CA PRO A 76 -4.80 -8.42 3.46
C PRO A 76 -5.90 -7.91 2.54
N GLY A 77 -7.16 -8.30 2.81
CA GLY A 77 -8.32 -7.83 2.06
C GLY A 77 -9.09 -6.69 2.74
N HIS A 78 -8.76 -6.37 4.00
CA HIS A 78 -9.44 -5.34 4.78
C HIS A 78 -8.76 -3.98 4.64
N VAL A 79 -9.54 -2.91 4.56
CA VAL A 79 -9.05 -1.53 4.35
C VAL A 79 -8.07 -1.10 5.45
N ASP A 80 -8.28 -1.52 6.69
CA ASP A 80 -7.41 -1.17 7.83
C ASP A 80 -5.96 -1.68 7.68
N PHE A 81 -5.75 -2.68 6.81
CA PHE A 81 -4.44 -3.28 6.52
C PHE A 81 -3.92 -2.91 5.12
N SER A 82 -4.49 -1.88 4.51
CA SER A 82 -4.10 -1.44 3.16
C SER A 82 -2.63 -1.03 3.06
N ALA A 83 -2.00 -0.63 4.16
CA ALA A 83 -0.57 -0.32 4.24
C ALA A 83 0.31 -1.54 3.94
N GLU A 84 0.04 -2.67 4.58
CA GLU A 84 0.75 -3.94 4.34
C GLU A 84 0.49 -4.45 2.92
N MET A 85 -0.74 -4.34 2.45
CA MET A 85 -1.11 -4.69 1.08
C MET A 85 -0.32 -3.84 0.07
N GLU A 86 -0.29 -2.51 0.23
CA GLU A 86 0.43 -1.61 -0.67
C GLU A 86 1.91 -1.95 -0.80
N ARG A 87 2.58 -2.23 0.33
CA ARG A 87 4.00 -2.63 0.33
C ARG A 87 4.22 -3.93 -0.46
N THR A 88 3.29 -4.87 -0.37
CA THR A 88 3.35 -6.11 -1.13
C THR A 88 3.24 -5.87 -2.64
N LEU A 89 2.45 -4.88 -3.09
CA LEU A 89 2.33 -4.55 -4.51
C LEU A 89 3.66 -4.14 -5.16
N TRP A 90 4.60 -3.59 -4.41
CA TRP A 90 5.89 -3.12 -4.94
C TRP A 90 6.77 -4.23 -5.51
N VAL A 91 6.48 -5.47 -5.17
CA VAL A 91 7.29 -6.64 -5.54
C VAL A 91 6.58 -7.64 -6.44
N LEU A 92 5.36 -7.33 -6.89
CA LEU A 92 4.60 -8.21 -7.77
C LEU A 92 5.08 -8.11 -9.22
N ASP A 93 5.08 -9.25 -9.92
CA ASP A 93 5.16 -9.31 -11.37
C ASP A 93 3.77 -9.29 -11.98
N TYR A 94 2.82 -9.98 -11.36
CA TYR A 94 1.41 -10.03 -11.73
C TYR A 94 0.52 -10.04 -10.49
N ALA A 95 -0.70 -9.61 -10.67
CA ALA A 95 -1.74 -9.68 -9.64
C ALA A 95 -2.92 -10.53 -10.11
N VAL A 96 -3.52 -11.30 -9.19
CA VAL A 96 -4.84 -11.92 -9.37
C VAL A 96 -5.83 -11.15 -8.52
N LEU A 97 -6.72 -10.42 -9.16
CA LEU A 97 -7.79 -9.67 -8.52
C LEU A 97 -9.05 -10.56 -8.44
N VAL A 98 -9.43 -10.91 -7.22
CA VAL A 98 -10.58 -11.78 -6.96
C VAL A 98 -11.83 -10.95 -6.75
N ILE A 99 -12.85 -11.20 -7.56
CA ILE A 99 -14.15 -10.50 -7.53
C ILE A 99 -15.22 -11.50 -7.09
N ASN A 100 -16.11 -11.09 -6.19
CA ASN A 100 -17.28 -11.88 -5.83
C ASN A 100 -18.34 -11.78 -6.94
N GLY A 101 -18.76 -12.90 -7.54
CA GLY A 101 -19.73 -12.95 -8.62
C GLY A 101 -21.13 -12.44 -8.26
N MET A 102 -21.49 -12.42 -6.97
CA MET A 102 -22.76 -11.83 -6.50
C MET A 102 -22.68 -10.32 -6.39
N ASP A 103 -21.61 -9.81 -5.74
CA ASP A 103 -21.47 -8.41 -5.36
C ASP A 103 -20.84 -7.56 -6.48
N GLY A 104 -20.02 -8.19 -7.34
CA GLY A 104 -19.31 -7.52 -8.42
C GLY A 104 -18.21 -6.57 -7.91
N VAL A 105 -17.97 -5.49 -8.64
CA VAL A 105 -16.93 -4.49 -8.33
C VAL A 105 -17.40 -3.59 -7.19
N GLN A 106 -16.68 -3.64 -6.07
CA GLN A 106 -16.92 -2.84 -4.87
C GLN A 106 -15.92 -1.71 -4.72
N GLY A 107 -16.17 -0.75 -3.82
CA GLY A 107 -15.31 0.43 -3.63
C GLY A 107 -13.84 0.10 -3.36
N HIS A 108 -13.56 -0.87 -2.50
CA HIS A 108 -12.17 -1.29 -2.23
C HIS A 108 -11.50 -1.94 -3.46
N THR A 109 -12.28 -2.65 -4.31
CA THR A 109 -11.78 -3.19 -5.58
C THR A 109 -11.29 -2.08 -6.52
N GLU A 110 -12.01 -0.95 -6.58
CA GLU A 110 -11.60 0.20 -7.39
C GLU A 110 -10.33 0.87 -6.82
N THR A 111 -10.19 0.93 -5.49
CA THR A 111 -8.94 1.38 -4.83
C THR A 111 -7.75 0.50 -5.19
N LEU A 112 -7.92 -0.83 -5.07
CA LEU A 112 -6.89 -1.81 -5.48
C LEU A 112 -6.51 -1.64 -6.94
N TRP A 113 -7.51 -1.47 -7.82
CA TRP A 113 -7.30 -1.24 -9.23
C TRP A 113 -6.49 0.03 -9.52
N GLY A 114 -6.79 1.13 -8.82
CA GLY A 114 -6.05 2.39 -8.91
C GLY A 114 -4.59 2.24 -8.52
N LEU A 115 -4.30 1.53 -7.43
CA LEU A 115 -2.93 1.24 -6.98
C LEU A 115 -2.18 0.36 -7.99
N LEU A 116 -2.81 -0.72 -8.49
CA LEU A 116 -2.24 -1.60 -9.51
C LEU A 116 -1.95 -0.84 -10.82
N LYS A 117 -2.82 0.10 -11.19
CA LYS A 117 -2.62 0.98 -12.36
C LYS A 117 -1.42 1.91 -12.15
N ARG A 118 -1.30 2.54 -10.99
CA ARG A 118 -0.20 3.45 -10.64
C ARG A 118 1.15 2.71 -10.64
N LEU A 119 1.18 1.49 -10.10
CA LEU A 119 2.39 0.66 -10.03
C LEU A 119 2.64 -0.13 -11.32
N LYS A 120 1.76 0.00 -12.32
CA LYS A 120 1.82 -0.70 -13.61
C LYS A 120 1.88 -2.23 -13.49
N VAL A 121 1.28 -2.81 -12.43
CA VAL A 121 1.23 -4.26 -12.24
C VAL A 121 0.18 -4.88 -13.18
N PRO A 122 0.52 -5.85 -14.06
CA PRO A 122 -0.43 -6.58 -14.89
C PRO A 122 -1.42 -7.39 -14.03
N VAL A 123 -2.68 -7.53 -14.47
CA VAL A 123 -3.75 -8.10 -13.65
C VAL A 123 -4.51 -9.18 -14.39
N PHE A 124 -4.68 -10.34 -13.74
CA PHE A 124 -5.69 -11.34 -14.06
C PHE A 124 -6.89 -11.15 -13.13
N ILE A 125 -8.10 -11.32 -13.62
CA ILE A 125 -9.32 -11.18 -12.82
C ILE A 125 -9.96 -12.55 -12.68
N PHE A 126 -10.18 -12.99 -11.42
CA PHE A 126 -10.91 -14.22 -11.14
C PHE A 126 -12.26 -13.87 -10.50
N VAL A 127 -13.34 -14.08 -11.25
CA VAL A 127 -14.72 -13.90 -10.74
C VAL A 127 -15.12 -15.17 -10.01
N ASN A 128 -15.09 -15.10 -8.69
CA ASN A 128 -15.30 -16.23 -7.79
C ASN A 128 -16.77 -16.39 -7.36
N LYS A 129 -17.10 -17.52 -6.77
CA LYS A 129 -18.44 -17.85 -6.25
C LYS A 129 -19.53 -17.91 -7.33
N MET A 130 -19.18 -18.25 -8.56
CA MET A 130 -20.13 -18.37 -9.67
C MET A 130 -21.13 -19.54 -9.51
N ASP A 131 -20.93 -20.40 -8.52
CA ASP A 131 -21.86 -21.46 -8.13
C ASP A 131 -23.04 -20.99 -7.28
N GLN A 132 -23.06 -19.73 -6.86
CA GLN A 132 -24.17 -19.17 -6.08
C GLN A 132 -25.33 -18.75 -6.99
N GLN A 133 -26.56 -18.88 -6.48
CA GLN A 133 -27.76 -18.45 -7.21
C GLN A 133 -27.79 -16.93 -7.36
N GLY A 134 -28.14 -16.44 -8.56
CA GLY A 134 -28.23 -15.01 -8.86
C GLY A 134 -26.94 -14.40 -9.42
N THR A 135 -25.87 -15.19 -9.62
CA THR A 135 -24.70 -14.76 -10.38
C THR A 135 -25.01 -14.67 -11.87
N ASP A 136 -24.56 -13.62 -12.51
CA ASP A 136 -24.72 -13.38 -13.94
C ASP A 136 -23.37 -12.95 -14.55
N ARG A 137 -22.84 -13.82 -15.41
CA ARG A 137 -21.53 -13.61 -16.07
C ARG A 137 -21.51 -12.36 -16.94
N HIS A 138 -22.56 -12.13 -17.72
CA HIS A 138 -22.63 -10.98 -18.62
C HIS A 138 -22.69 -9.66 -17.86
N ARG A 139 -23.55 -9.59 -16.85
CA ARG A 139 -23.67 -8.43 -15.97
C ARG A 139 -22.34 -8.08 -15.31
N ILE A 140 -21.60 -9.08 -14.81
CA ILE A 140 -20.31 -8.84 -14.14
C ILE A 140 -19.26 -8.38 -15.15
N LEU A 141 -19.19 -8.98 -16.33
CA LEU A 141 -18.24 -8.56 -17.38
C LEU A 141 -18.49 -7.12 -17.81
N GLU A 142 -19.74 -6.71 -18.03
CA GLU A 142 -20.08 -5.32 -18.31
C GLU A 142 -19.68 -4.38 -17.16
N GLN A 143 -19.90 -4.79 -15.92
CA GLN A 143 -19.50 -4.00 -14.76
C GLN A 143 -17.97 -3.84 -14.68
N LEU A 144 -17.19 -4.90 -14.96
CA LEU A 144 -15.74 -4.85 -15.03
C LEU A 144 -15.28 -3.88 -16.14
N LYS A 145 -15.86 -3.98 -17.33
CA LYS A 145 -15.56 -3.08 -18.46
C LYS A 145 -15.85 -1.61 -18.13
N ASN A 146 -16.96 -1.33 -17.49
CA ASN A 146 -17.38 0.04 -17.17
C ASN A 146 -16.63 0.65 -15.98
N LYS A 147 -16.34 -0.13 -14.94
CA LYS A 147 -15.75 0.40 -13.70
C LYS A 147 -14.22 0.28 -13.63
N LEU A 148 -13.63 -0.70 -14.28
CA LEU A 148 -12.18 -0.95 -14.22
C LEU A 148 -11.49 -0.61 -15.54
N SER A 149 -11.78 -1.34 -16.61
CA SER A 149 -11.22 -1.08 -17.94
C SER A 149 -12.03 -1.77 -19.04
N SER A 150 -12.20 -1.11 -20.18
CA SER A 150 -12.75 -1.72 -21.41
C SER A 150 -11.95 -2.94 -21.89
N GLY A 151 -10.66 -3.05 -21.52
CA GLY A 151 -9.81 -4.19 -21.84
C GLY A 151 -10.05 -5.44 -20.99
N CYS A 152 -11.08 -5.50 -20.15
CA CYS A 152 -11.49 -6.72 -19.44
C CYS A 152 -12.15 -7.68 -20.43
N VAL A 153 -11.48 -8.78 -20.78
CA VAL A 153 -11.90 -9.75 -21.79
C VAL A 153 -12.12 -11.12 -21.15
N ASP A 154 -13.19 -11.82 -21.56
CA ASP A 154 -13.54 -13.16 -21.10
C ASP A 154 -12.63 -14.23 -21.73
N PHE A 155 -11.65 -14.73 -20.98
CA PHE A 155 -10.70 -15.76 -21.46
C PHE A 155 -11.23 -17.19 -21.40
N ASP A 156 -12.39 -17.43 -20.78
CA ASP A 156 -13.07 -18.74 -20.89
C ASP A 156 -13.78 -18.88 -22.26
N ARG A 157 -14.08 -17.76 -22.92
CA ARG A 157 -14.72 -17.65 -24.24
C ARG A 157 -14.03 -16.56 -25.04
N LEU A 158 -12.74 -16.77 -25.30
CA LEU A 158 -11.90 -15.75 -25.94
C LEU A 158 -12.46 -15.37 -27.31
N ASP A 159 -12.77 -14.08 -27.45
CA ASP A 159 -13.18 -13.46 -28.69
C ASP A 159 -12.02 -12.54 -29.17
N TYR A 160 -11.45 -12.87 -30.32
CA TYR A 160 -10.36 -12.10 -30.90
C TYR A 160 -10.80 -10.71 -31.39
N GLU A 161 -12.07 -10.51 -31.72
CA GLU A 161 -12.60 -9.19 -32.07
C GLU A 161 -12.58 -8.25 -30.84
N GLU A 162 -12.83 -8.77 -29.63
CA GLU A 162 -12.69 -8.00 -28.39
C GLU A 162 -11.23 -7.61 -28.12
N LEU A 163 -10.27 -8.50 -28.43
CA LEU A 163 -8.84 -8.18 -28.31
C LEU A 163 -8.40 -7.13 -29.32
N ALA A 164 -8.89 -7.22 -30.56
CA ALA A 164 -8.58 -6.29 -31.63
C ALA A 164 -8.93 -4.83 -31.30
N VAL A 165 -9.99 -4.61 -30.52
CA VAL A 165 -10.37 -3.25 -30.08
C VAL A 165 -9.36 -2.65 -29.09
N CYS A 166 -8.54 -3.47 -28.43
CA CYS A 166 -7.62 -3.02 -27.39
C CYS A 166 -6.22 -2.65 -27.92
N ASN A 167 -5.85 -3.09 -29.16
CA ASN A 167 -4.50 -2.88 -29.69
C ASN A 167 -4.50 -2.86 -31.22
N GLU A 168 -3.76 -1.92 -31.84
CA GLU A 168 -3.72 -1.75 -33.29
C GLU A 168 -3.12 -2.96 -34.03
N GLU A 169 -2.02 -3.55 -33.51
CA GLU A 169 -1.40 -4.74 -34.09
C GLU A 169 -2.32 -5.97 -34.00
N ALA A 170 -3.06 -6.10 -32.89
CA ALA A 170 -4.07 -7.15 -32.73
C ALA A 170 -5.21 -6.97 -33.74
N LEU A 171 -5.62 -5.73 -34.04
CA LEU A 171 -6.63 -5.44 -35.05
C LEU A 171 -6.15 -5.85 -36.45
N GLU A 172 -4.90 -5.53 -36.80
CA GLU A 172 -4.31 -5.96 -38.09
C GLU A 172 -4.29 -7.49 -38.22
N GLN A 173 -3.85 -8.20 -37.17
CA GLN A 173 -3.80 -9.67 -37.19
C GLN A 173 -5.21 -10.28 -37.33
N VAL A 174 -6.21 -9.75 -36.65
CA VAL A 174 -7.60 -10.26 -36.76
C VAL A 174 -8.17 -10.00 -38.15
N LEU A 175 -7.87 -8.86 -38.77
CA LEU A 175 -8.33 -8.55 -40.11
C LEU A 175 -7.66 -9.45 -41.19
N ASP A 176 -6.41 -9.83 -40.98
CA ASP A 176 -5.63 -10.62 -41.95
C ASP A 176 -5.82 -12.14 -41.73
N GLU A 177 -5.78 -12.60 -40.48
CA GLU A 177 -5.71 -14.02 -40.14
C GLU A 177 -6.92 -14.53 -39.31
N GLY A 178 -7.75 -13.61 -38.78
CA GLY A 178 -8.90 -13.94 -37.92
C GLY A 178 -8.51 -14.35 -36.49
N ILE A 179 -7.24 -14.31 -36.13
CA ILE A 179 -6.69 -14.68 -34.82
C ILE A 179 -5.62 -13.67 -34.38
N VAL A 180 -5.32 -13.64 -33.08
CA VAL A 180 -4.21 -12.87 -32.50
C VAL A 180 -3.16 -13.84 -32.01
N ASP A 181 -1.89 -13.56 -32.27
CA ASP A 181 -0.76 -14.38 -31.82
C ASP A 181 -0.64 -14.38 -30.29
N ASP A 182 -0.37 -15.55 -29.71
CA ASP A 182 -0.26 -15.73 -28.27
C ASP A 182 0.80 -14.82 -27.62
N LYS A 183 1.90 -14.54 -28.33
CA LYS A 183 2.94 -13.64 -27.84
C LYS A 183 2.44 -12.20 -27.77
N LEU A 184 1.67 -11.75 -28.77
CA LEU A 184 1.07 -10.42 -28.74
C LEU A 184 0.06 -10.30 -27.60
N ILE A 185 -0.76 -11.34 -27.36
CA ILE A 185 -1.70 -11.37 -26.20
C ILE A 185 -0.91 -11.24 -24.89
N GLY A 186 0.20 -11.98 -24.72
CA GLY A 186 1.07 -11.87 -23.54
C GLY A 186 1.63 -10.45 -23.35
N ASN A 187 2.06 -9.80 -24.42
CA ASN A 187 2.50 -8.40 -24.40
C ASN A 187 1.36 -7.44 -23.99
N MET A 188 0.17 -7.59 -24.58
CA MET A 188 -1.00 -6.76 -24.26
C MET A 188 -1.38 -6.87 -22.76
N ILE A 189 -1.29 -8.08 -22.19
CA ILE A 189 -1.50 -8.31 -20.75
C ILE A 189 -0.41 -7.60 -19.94
N SER A 190 0.86 -7.76 -20.32
CA SER A 190 1.99 -7.17 -19.60
C SER A 190 1.97 -5.64 -19.64
N GLN A 191 1.51 -5.03 -20.75
CA GLN A 191 1.34 -3.58 -20.92
C GLN A 191 0.02 -3.05 -20.33
N ARG A 192 -0.81 -3.92 -19.73
CA ARG A 192 -2.11 -3.56 -19.15
C ARG A 192 -3.13 -3.01 -20.16
N GLU A 193 -3.07 -3.47 -21.38
CA GLU A 193 -4.07 -3.20 -22.42
C GLU A 193 -5.24 -4.18 -22.31
N VAL A 194 -4.94 -5.44 -21.97
CA VAL A 194 -5.90 -6.52 -21.79
C VAL A 194 -5.80 -7.11 -20.37
N PHE A 195 -6.95 -7.43 -19.81
CA PHE A 195 -7.10 -8.03 -18.48
C PHE A 195 -7.92 -9.31 -18.60
N PRO A 196 -7.27 -10.49 -18.54
CA PRO A 196 -7.97 -11.76 -18.62
C PRO A 196 -8.97 -11.93 -17.49
N VAL A 197 -10.24 -12.20 -17.82
CA VAL A 197 -11.31 -12.50 -16.87
C VAL A 197 -11.63 -13.99 -16.94
N ILE A 198 -11.55 -14.67 -15.80
CA ILE A 198 -11.86 -16.10 -15.64
C ILE A 198 -12.98 -16.22 -14.62
N PHE A 199 -13.99 -17.02 -14.93
CA PHE A 199 -15.14 -17.23 -14.05
C PHE A 199 -15.08 -18.62 -13.42
N GLY A 200 -15.36 -18.71 -12.11
CA GLY A 200 -15.27 -19.99 -11.44
C GLY A 200 -15.79 -20.01 -9.99
N SER A 201 -15.49 -21.08 -9.31
CA SER A 201 -15.73 -21.26 -7.88
C SER A 201 -14.49 -21.90 -7.24
N ALA A 202 -13.74 -21.11 -6.51
CA ALA A 202 -12.56 -21.58 -5.80
C ALA A 202 -12.90 -22.73 -4.85
N LEU A 203 -14.03 -22.66 -4.15
CA LEU A 203 -14.49 -23.70 -3.23
C LEU A 203 -14.73 -25.05 -3.92
N ARG A 204 -15.13 -25.03 -5.19
CA ARG A 204 -15.38 -26.24 -6.01
C ARG A 204 -14.22 -26.58 -6.93
N LEU A 205 -13.13 -25.83 -6.89
CA LEU A 205 -11.97 -25.94 -7.80
C LEU A 205 -12.32 -25.65 -9.27
N ASP A 206 -13.51 -25.08 -9.55
CA ASP A 206 -13.91 -24.72 -10.91
C ASP A 206 -13.19 -23.46 -11.36
N GLY A 207 -12.60 -23.49 -12.57
CA GLY A 207 -11.87 -22.37 -13.16
C GLY A 207 -10.44 -22.18 -12.65
N VAL A 208 -10.02 -22.90 -11.60
CA VAL A 208 -8.66 -22.76 -11.02
C VAL A 208 -7.60 -23.29 -11.99
N ASP A 209 -7.83 -24.44 -12.60
CA ASP A 209 -6.92 -25.00 -13.61
C ASP A 209 -6.78 -24.06 -14.82
N ARG A 210 -7.91 -23.47 -15.28
CA ARG A 210 -7.92 -22.52 -16.39
C ARG A 210 -7.13 -21.26 -16.07
N LEU A 211 -7.27 -20.71 -14.86
CA LEU A 211 -6.48 -19.59 -14.40
C LEU A 211 -4.98 -19.92 -14.47
N LEU A 212 -4.56 -21.06 -13.93
CA LEU A 212 -3.17 -21.50 -13.96
C LEU A 212 -2.65 -21.74 -15.38
N ASP A 213 -3.47 -22.31 -16.27
CA ASP A 213 -3.12 -22.54 -17.66
C ASP A 213 -2.94 -21.23 -18.43
N ILE A 214 -3.85 -20.26 -18.26
CA ILE A 214 -3.78 -18.95 -18.87
C ILE A 214 -2.53 -18.20 -18.36
N MET A 215 -2.26 -18.26 -17.07
CA MET A 215 -1.05 -17.67 -16.49
C MET A 215 0.22 -18.33 -17.05
N ASN A 216 0.26 -19.68 -17.13
CA ASN A 216 1.42 -20.38 -17.70
C ASN A 216 1.66 -20.01 -19.17
N LYS A 217 0.59 -19.79 -19.92
CA LYS A 217 0.65 -19.44 -21.36
C LYS A 217 1.12 -18.00 -21.57
N TYR A 218 0.57 -17.03 -20.86
CA TYR A 218 0.69 -15.62 -21.16
C TYR A 218 1.58 -14.81 -20.21
N CYS A 219 1.93 -15.34 -19.02
CA CYS A 219 2.90 -14.62 -18.18
C CYS A 219 4.29 -14.66 -18.79
N GLU A 220 4.89 -13.50 -18.90
CA GLU A 220 6.27 -13.33 -19.32
C GLU A 220 7.15 -12.94 -18.14
N VAL A 221 8.39 -13.38 -18.14
CA VAL A 221 9.42 -12.93 -17.19
C VAL A 221 10.17 -11.77 -17.84
N SER A 222 10.36 -10.68 -17.12
CA SER A 222 11.16 -9.57 -17.60
C SER A 222 12.56 -10.06 -17.99
N GLU A 223 12.95 -9.91 -19.26
CA GLU A 223 14.27 -10.32 -19.79
C GLU A 223 15.43 -9.60 -19.09
N ASN A 224 15.17 -8.49 -18.42
CA ASN A 224 16.19 -7.67 -17.74
C ASN A 224 16.86 -8.36 -16.54
N GLY A 225 16.40 -9.54 -16.13
CA GLY A 225 16.91 -10.27 -14.96
C GLY A 225 17.87 -11.43 -15.27
N ASP A 226 17.92 -11.90 -16.51
CA ASP A 226 18.68 -13.13 -16.85
C ASP A 226 20.19 -12.90 -17.06
N ASP A 227 20.65 -11.66 -17.02
CA ASP A 227 22.08 -11.37 -17.08
C ASP A 227 22.73 -11.68 -15.71
N LYS A 228 23.18 -12.93 -15.56
CA LYS A 228 23.91 -13.42 -14.37
C LYS A 228 25.18 -12.62 -14.05
N GLN A 229 25.59 -11.72 -14.94
CA GLN A 229 26.71 -10.81 -14.79
C GLN A 229 26.28 -9.41 -14.34
N SER A 230 24.98 -9.12 -14.25
CA SER A 230 24.51 -7.84 -13.71
C SER A 230 24.79 -7.76 -12.21
N ASP A 231 25.18 -6.57 -11.74
CA ASP A 231 25.33 -6.32 -10.32
C ASP A 231 23.98 -6.51 -9.61
N MET A 232 24.05 -6.99 -8.35
CA MET A 232 22.90 -7.26 -7.52
C MET A 232 22.03 -6.02 -7.34
N SER A 233 20.73 -6.20 -7.53
CA SER A 233 19.68 -5.24 -7.16
C SER A 233 18.52 -5.96 -6.47
N ALA A 234 17.93 -5.30 -5.48
CA ALA A 234 16.81 -5.85 -4.73
C ALA A 234 15.94 -4.73 -4.15
N ARG A 235 14.69 -5.07 -3.85
CA ARG A 235 13.73 -4.18 -3.19
C ARG A 235 13.25 -4.77 -1.88
N VAL A 236 13.34 -3.97 -0.82
CA VAL A 236 12.77 -4.31 0.50
C VAL A 236 11.28 -3.98 0.48
N TYR A 237 10.40 -4.93 0.81
CA TYR A 237 8.97 -4.66 0.88
C TYR A 237 8.39 -4.84 2.28
N LYS A 238 9.07 -5.58 3.16
CA LYS A 238 8.59 -5.88 4.50
C LYS A 238 9.75 -6.09 5.47
N ILE A 239 9.56 -5.63 6.69
CA ILE A 239 10.39 -6.01 7.84
C ILE A 239 9.50 -6.86 8.76
N SER A 240 10.05 -7.91 9.34
CA SER A 240 9.37 -8.70 10.39
C SER A 240 10.39 -9.26 11.39
N ARG A 241 9.89 -9.94 12.42
CA ARG A 241 10.72 -10.67 13.38
C ARG A 241 10.23 -12.10 13.49
N ASP A 242 11.17 -13.03 13.60
CA ASP A 242 10.84 -14.42 13.86
C ASP A 242 10.50 -14.66 15.34
N ASP A 243 10.08 -15.90 15.68
CA ASP A 243 9.70 -16.30 17.05
C ASP A 243 10.81 -16.09 18.09
N ARG A 244 12.05 -15.92 17.63
CA ARG A 244 13.21 -15.64 18.49
C ARG A 244 13.52 -14.15 18.58
N GLY A 245 12.74 -13.31 17.92
CA GLY A 245 12.95 -11.87 17.83
C GLY A 245 14.04 -11.45 16.83
N GLU A 246 14.59 -12.40 16.02
CA GLU A 246 15.58 -12.06 14.98
C GLU A 246 14.91 -11.25 13.87
N ARG A 247 15.52 -10.13 13.52
CA ARG A 247 15.02 -9.22 12.48
C ARG A 247 15.17 -9.84 11.08
N LEU A 248 14.09 -9.84 10.31
CA LEU A 248 14.00 -10.35 8.95
C LEU A 248 13.73 -9.18 7.99
N THR A 249 14.58 -9.02 7.00
CA THR A 249 14.37 -8.10 5.88
C THR A 249 13.87 -8.89 4.69
N HIS A 250 12.60 -8.70 4.32
CA HIS A 250 12.00 -9.36 3.18
C HIS A 250 12.25 -8.57 1.91
N ILE A 251 12.80 -9.22 0.91
CA ILE A 251 13.20 -8.60 -0.34
C ILE A 251 12.73 -9.39 -1.56
N LYS A 252 12.56 -8.68 -2.68
CA LYS A 252 12.60 -9.26 -4.03
C LYS A 252 13.95 -8.95 -4.66
N VAL A 253 14.63 -9.95 -5.17
CA VAL A 253 15.82 -9.77 -6.00
C VAL A 253 15.36 -9.36 -7.39
N THR A 254 15.70 -8.12 -7.81
CA THR A 254 15.26 -7.52 -9.08
C THR A 254 16.30 -7.61 -10.18
N GLY A 255 17.55 -7.93 -9.81
CA GLY A 255 18.64 -8.14 -10.77
C GLY A 255 19.83 -8.89 -10.16
N GLY A 256 20.57 -9.60 -10.99
CA GLY A 256 21.72 -10.40 -10.58
C GLY A 256 21.38 -11.50 -9.57
N SER A 257 22.23 -11.71 -8.60
CA SER A 257 22.02 -12.67 -7.50
C SER A 257 22.54 -12.16 -6.16
N LEU A 258 21.90 -12.61 -5.09
CA LEU A 258 22.24 -12.31 -3.71
C LEU A 258 22.85 -13.55 -3.05
N LYS A 259 24.01 -13.41 -2.44
CA LYS A 259 24.71 -14.54 -1.77
C LYS A 259 24.75 -14.39 -0.27
N ALA A 260 24.62 -15.51 0.44
CA ALA A 260 24.85 -15.54 1.88
C ALA A 260 26.28 -15.08 2.19
N LYS A 261 26.43 -14.34 3.29
CA LYS A 261 27.70 -13.71 3.74
C LYS A 261 28.19 -12.52 2.89
N GLN A 262 27.45 -12.12 1.86
CA GLN A 262 27.71 -10.90 1.11
C GLN A 262 27.50 -9.66 1.99
N LEU A 263 28.23 -8.57 1.68
CA LEU A 263 28.05 -7.27 2.31
C LEU A 263 27.10 -6.41 1.46
N ILE A 264 26.13 -5.79 2.10
CA ILE A 264 25.24 -4.78 1.51
C ILE A 264 25.30 -3.56 2.41
N ASN A 265 25.62 -2.40 1.87
CA ASN A 265 25.73 -1.14 2.60
C ASN A 265 26.59 -1.23 3.88
N GLY A 266 27.61 -2.10 3.88
CA GLY A 266 28.50 -2.32 5.04
C GLY A 266 28.01 -3.36 6.06
N GLU A 267 26.79 -3.84 5.94
CA GLU A 267 26.20 -4.89 6.79
C GLU A 267 26.29 -6.27 6.13
N LYS A 268 26.48 -7.31 6.93
CA LYS A 268 26.69 -8.67 6.45
C LYS A 268 25.42 -9.49 6.49
N ILE A 269 25.03 -10.06 5.35
CA ILE A 269 23.96 -11.06 5.30
C ILE A 269 24.40 -12.32 6.06
N ASN A 270 23.63 -12.70 7.08
CA ASN A 270 23.90 -13.92 7.84
C ASN A 270 23.28 -15.14 7.17
N GLN A 271 22.00 -15.07 6.78
CA GLN A 271 21.25 -16.17 6.22
C GLN A 271 20.24 -15.65 5.19
N ILE A 272 19.96 -16.44 4.17
CA ILE A 272 18.86 -16.22 3.19
C ILE A 272 17.83 -17.32 3.39
N ARG A 273 16.59 -16.94 3.64
CA ARG A 273 15.44 -17.84 3.91
C ARG A 273 14.37 -17.65 2.84
N ILE A 274 13.91 -18.74 2.23
CA ILE A 274 12.73 -18.76 1.35
C ILE A 274 11.61 -19.39 2.13
N TYR A 275 10.56 -18.62 2.39
CA TYR A 275 9.40 -19.07 3.16
C TYR A 275 8.33 -19.72 2.28
N SER A 276 7.63 -20.71 2.82
CA SER A 276 6.38 -21.25 2.29
C SER A 276 5.46 -21.61 3.47
N GLY A 277 4.47 -20.77 3.74
CA GLY A 277 3.74 -20.78 5.00
C GLY A 277 4.67 -20.43 6.17
N GLU A 278 4.60 -21.18 7.26
CA GLU A 278 5.49 -21.00 8.44
C GLU A 278 6.90 -21.53 8.25
N LYS A 279 7.09 -22.44 7.30
CA LYS A 279 8.38 -23.10 7.10
C LYS A 279 9.24 -22.32 6.12
N TYR A 280 10.55 -22.39 6.36
CA TYR A 280 11.50 -21.85 5.41
C TYR A 280 12.60 -22.83 5.05
N THR A 281 13.19 -22.62 3.91
CA THR A 281 14.41 -23.30 3.44
C THR A 281 15.54 -22.27 3.38
N SER A 282 16.67 -22.60 4.02
CA SER A 282 17.88 -21.76 3.91
C SER A 282 18.60 -22.05 2.61
N VAL A 283 18.94 -20.98 1.87
CA VAL A 283 19.67 -21.08 0.61
C VAL A 283 20.98 -20.28 0.68
N ASN A 284 21.97 -20.66 -0.10
CA ASN A 284 23.24 -19.94 -0.19
C ASN A 284 23.17 -18.76 -1.18
N GLU A 285 22.26 -18.83 -2.13
CA GLU A 285 22.10 -17.84 -3.20
C GLU A 285 20.62 -17.69 -3.57
N ALA A 286 20.17 -16.45 -3.74
CA ALA A 286 18.86 -16.10 -4.29
C ALA A 286 19.08 -15.36 -5.61
N VAL A 287 18.44 -15.83 -6.68
CA VAL A 287 18.56 -15.26 -8.03
C VAL A 287 17.45 -14.27 -8.31
N CYS A 288 17.59 -13.48 -9.36
CA CYS A 288 16.57 -12.56 -9.85
C CYS A 288 15.17 -13.21 -9.89
N GLY A 289 14.12 -12.46 -9.53
CA GLY A 289 12.74 -12.93 -9.37
C GLY A 289 12.46 -13.65 -8.05
N SER A 290 13.45 -13.92 -7.20
CA SER A 290 13.24 -14.58 -5.92
C SER A 290 12.71 -13.59 -4.86
N ILE A 291 11.70 -14.04 -4.09
CA ILE A 291 11.33 -13.45 -2.80
C ILE A 291 12.05 -14.22 -1.70
N CYS A 292 12.75 -13.53 -0.84
CA CYS A 292 13.41 -14.13 0.31
C CYS A 292 13.47 -13.18 1.51
N ALA A 293 13.66 -13.74 2.70
CA ALA A 293 13.96 -13.01 3.91
C ALA A 293 15.45 -13.17 4.25
N ILE A 294 16.08 -12.08 4.59
CA ILE A 294 17.51 -12.08 4.99
C ILE A 294 17.67 -11.61 6.42
N THR A 295 18.66 -12.21 7.10
CA THR A 295 19.04 -11.83 8.44
C THR A 295 20.40 -11.14 8.46
N GLY A 296 20.63 -10.25 9.43
CA GLY A 296 21.90 -9.54 9.62
C GLY A 296 21.93 -8.12 9.03
N LEU A 297 20.82 -7.62 8.51
CA LEU A 297 20.68 -6.22 8.09
C LEU A 297 19.81 -5.48 9.14
N GLU A 298 20.35 -4.45 9.76
CA GLU A 298 19.67 -3.67 10.80
C GLU A 298 19.17 -2.31 10.30
N GLY A 299 19.89 -1.71 9.35
CA GLY A 299 19.58 -0.38 8.80
C GLY A 299 18.58 -0.32 7.65
N THR A 300 17.97 -1.45 7.28
CA THR A 300 17.02 -1.50 6.16
C THR A 300 15.59 -1.09 6.56
N TYR A 301 14.79 -0.60 5.61
CA TYR A 301 13.38 -0.25 5.81
C TYR A 301 12.53 -0.64 4.61
N ALA A 302 11.22 -0.78 4.82
CA ALA A 302 10.29 -1.13 3.75
C ALA A 302 10.22 -0.02 2.70
N GLY A 303 10.31 -0.39 1.42
CA GLY A 303 10.39 0.52 0.27
C GLY A 303 11.82 0.79 -0.22
N GLN A 304 12.83 0.48 0.59
CA GLN A 304 14.24 0.74 0.25
C GLN A 304 14.70 -0.06 -0.95
N ALA A 305 15.41 0.62 -1.84
CA ALA A 305 16.15 0.02 -2.93
C ALA A 305 17.54 -0.42 -2.45
N LEU A 306 18.02 -1.58 -2.86
CA LEU A 306 19.33 -2.13 -2.51
C LEU A 306 20.15 -2.42 -3.77
N GLY A 307 21.44 -2.19 -3.69
CA GLY A 307 22.37 -2.42 -4.79
C GLY A 307 22.30 -1.31 -5.83
N ARG A 308 22.10 -1.66 -7.12
CA ARG A 308 22.00 -0.70 -8.22
C ARG A 308 20.63 -0.04 -8.39
N GLU A 309 19.63 -0.51 -7.70
CA GLU A 309 18.31 0.11 -7.70
C GLU A 309 18.39 1.43 -6.93
N ASN A 310 17.98 2.55 -7.56
CA ASN A 310 18.25 3.88 -7.02
C ASN A 310 17.00 4.62 -6.48
N ASN A 311 15.79 4.08 -6.69
CA ASN A 311 14.56 4.75 -6.33
C ASN A 311 13.85 3.98 -5.22
N ASP A 312 13.72 4.58 -4.05
CA ASP A 312 12.89 4.06 -2.98
C ASP A 312 11.41 4.21 -3.32
N ASN A 313 10.60 3.25 -2.90
CA ASN A 313 9.14 3.37 -2.97
C ASN A 313 8.62 4.07 -1.72
N ALA A 314 7.77 5.07 -1.93
CA ALA A 314 7.05 5.72 -0.86
C ALA A 314 5.57 5.28 -0.85
N PRO A 315 4.98 5.05 0.32
CA PRO A 315 3.57 4.71 0.42
C PRO A 315 2.68 5.86 -0.05
N VAL A 316 1.58 5.52 -0.72
CA VAL A 316 0.54 6.45 -1.18
C VAL A 316 -0.54 6.60 -0.12
N LEU A 317 -0.86 5.47 0.51
CA LEU A 317 -1.87 5.42 1.54
C LEU A 317 -1.30 5.98 2.85
N SER A 318 -2.06 6.84 3.50
CA SER A 318 -1.67 7.45 4.78
C SER A 318 -2.71 7.17 5.86
N PRO A 319 -2.27 6.94 7.11
CA PRO A 319 -3.19 6.76 8.23
C PRO A 319 -3.97 8.05 8.50
N VAL A 320 -5.20 7.89 8.97
CA VAL A 320 -6.14 9.00 9.19
C VAL A 320 -6.60 9.14 10.63
N LEU A 321 -6.39 8.12 11.44
CA LEU A 321 -6.77 8.09 12.85
C LEU A 321 -5.53 8.10 13.74
N ASN A 322 -5.56 8.91 14.80
CA ASN A 322 -4.49 9.02 15.79
C ASN A 322 -5.01 8.64 17.16
N TYR A 323 -4.39 7.66 17.80
CA TYR A 323 -4.75 7.19 19.13
C TYR A 323 -3.61 7.40 20.12
N LYS A 324 -3.97 7.70 21.37
CA LYS A 324 -3.02 7.67 22.48
C LYS A 324 -2.94 6.25 23.03
N ILE A 325 -1.74 5.75 23.26
CA ILE A 325 -1.48 4.47 23.94
C ILE A 325 -1.46 4.72 25.44
N ASN A 326 -2.41 4.11 26.17
CA ASN A 326 -2.44 4.14 27.62
C ASN A 326 -1.75 2.91 28.17
N LEU A 327 -0.63 3.11 28.86
CA LEU A 327 0.14 2.05 29.50
C LEU A 327 -0.44 1.70 30.87
N PRO A 328 -0.30 0.44 31.33
CA PRO A 328 -0.68 0.04 32.69
C PRO A 328 0.05 0.86 33.77
N ALA A 329 -0.58 1.02 34.92
CA ALA A 329 0.03 1.74 36.04
C ALA A 329 1.39 1.11 36.45
N GLY A 330 2.40 1.95 36.56
CA GLY A 330 3.77 1.55 36.91
C GLY A 330 4.68 1.20 35.72
N THR A 331 4.16 1.24 34.48
CA THR A 331 4.99 1.06 33.27
C THR A 331 5.58 2.40 32.87
N ASP A 332 6.92 2.47 32.73
CA ASP A 332 7.61 3.66 32.25
C ASP A 332 7.43 3.81 30.71
N PRO A 333 6.83 4.90 30.23
CA PRO A 333 6.67 5.14 28.79
C PRO A 333 7.98 5.17 28.01
N LEU A 334 9.06 5.68 28.60
CA LEU A 334 10.37 5.77 27.94
C LEU A 334 11.02 4.39 27.78
N MET A 335 10.73 3.43 28.66
CA MET A 335 11.16 2.03 28.52
C MET A 335 10.31 1.26 27.52
N MET A 336 9.03 1.66 27.33
CA MET A 336 8.13 1.01 26.39
C MET A 336 8.31 1.54 24.95
N LEU A 337 8.69 2.81 24.80
CA LEU A 337 8.84 3.46 23.49
C LEU A 337 9.78 2.70 22.53
N PRO A 338 10.99 2.23 22.93
CA PRO A 338 11.84 1.43 22.03
C PRO A 338 11.18 0.12 21.56
N LYS A 339 10.38 -0.53 22.42
CA LYS A 339 9.63 -1.74 22.08
C LYS A 339 8.55 -1.46 21.06
N LEU A 340 7.83 -0.35 21.22
CA LEU A 340 6.83 0.09 20.26
C LEU A 340 7.47 0.50 18.92
N LYS A 341 8.64 1.12 18.94
CA LYS A 341 9.41 1.43 17.74
C LYS A 341 9.86 0.17 16.97
N MET A 342 10.03 -0.97 17.63
CA MET A 342 10.25 -2.24 16.92
C MET A 342 9.01 -2.68 16.12
N ILE A 343 7.78 -2.38 16.60
CA ILE A 343 6.56 -2.63 15.84
C ILE A 343 6.46 -1.64 14.66
N GLU A 344 6.85 -0.39 14.86
CA GLU A 344 6.88 0.61 13.79
C GLU A 344 7.88 0.26 12.67
N GLU A 345 9.01 -0.40 12.97
CA GLU A 345 9.90 -0.92 11.91
C GLU A 345 9.19 -1.92 11.00
N GLU A 346 8.30 -2.75 11.56
CA GLU A 346 7.49 -3.72 10.81
C GLU A 346 6.33 -3.04 10.08
N GLU A 347 5.70 -2.03 10.72
CA GLU A 347 4.57 -1.25 10.22
C GLU A 347 4.88 0.26 10.27
N PRO A 348 5.66 0.79 9.30
CA PRO A 348 6.14 2.19 9.34
C PRO A 348 5.04 3.25 9.37
N GLN A 349 3.85 2.91 8.86
CA GLN A 349 2.71 3.84 8.83
C GLN A 349 2.03 4.02 10.19
N LEU A 350 2.46 3.31 11.24
CA LEU A 350 1.97 3.54 12.60
C LEU A 350 2.43 4.87 13.19
N HIS A 351 3.48 5.49 12.66
CA HIS A 351 4.00 6.79 13.09
C HIS A 351 3.94 6.96 14.61
N ILE A 352 4.62 6.06 15.35
CA ILE A 352 4.60 6.08 16.82
C ILE A 352 5.44 7.25 17.30
N GLU A 353 4.80 8.23 17.92
CA GLU A 353 5.45 9.46 18.39
C GLU A 353 5.36 9.62 19.91
N TRP A 354 6.45 10.08 20.51
CA TRP A 354 6.47 10.53 21.90
C TRP A 354 6.18 12.03 21.98
N ASN A 355 5.12 12.39 22.67
CA ASN A 355 4.79 13.79 22.94
C ASN A 355 5.37 14.20 24.29
N GLU A 356 6.46 14.97 24.27
CA GLU A 356 7.16 15.43 25.49
C GLU A 356 6.30 16.34 26.37
N SER A 357 5.45 17.16 25.77
CA SER A 357 4.62 18.14 26.50
C SER A 357 3.56 17.46 27.37
N PHE A 358 2.97 16.38 26.84
CA PHE A 358 1.91 15.62 27.52
C PHE A 358 2.41 14.32 28.15
N LYS A 359 3.66 13.92 27.89
CA LYS A 359 4.25 12.64 28.29
C LYS A 359 3.42 11.44 27.80
N GLU A 360 3.02 11.48 26.55
CA GLU A 360 2.11 10.53 25.92
C GLU A 360 2.73 9.89 24.69
N ILE A 361 2.41 8.61 24.46
CA ILE A 361 2.76 7.91 23.21
C ILE A 361 1.51 7.91 22.31
N HIS A 362 1.70 8.38 21.09
CA HIS A 362 0.65 8.40 20.05
C HIS A 362 0.97 7.43 18.94
N VAL A 363 -0.06 6.87 18.32
CA VAL A 363 0.04 5.95 17.18
C VAL A 363 -1.01 6.30 16.14
N GLN A 364 -0.63 6.23 14.86
CA GLN A 364 -1.55 6.47 13.74
C GLN A 364 -1.94 5.13 13.11
N VAL A 365 -3.20 5.01 12.70
CA VAL A 365 -3.74 3.80 12.06
C VAL A 365 -4.67 4.15 10.90
N MET A 366 -4.83 3.20 9.96
CA MET A 366 -5.75 3.32 8.84
C MET A 366 -7.21 3.18 9.29
N GLY A 367 -7.47 2.33 10.28
CA GLY A 367 -8.81 2.07 10.79
C GLY A 367 -8.80 1.40 12.17
N PRO A 368 -9.98 1.28 12.80
CA PRO A 368 -10.10 0.86 14.20
C PRO A 368 -9.75 -0.61 14.45
N VAL A 369 -9.86 -1.49 13.46
CA VAL A 369 -9.50 -2.93 13.63
C VAL A 369 -8.02 -3.09 13.93
N MET A 370 -7.16 -2.21 13.38
CA MET A 370 -5.72 -2.23 13.66
C MET A 370 -5.39 -2.01 15.14
N ILE A 371 -6.25 -1.29 15.89
CA ILE A 371 -6.07 -1.05 17.33
C ILE A 371 -6.12 -2.36 18.11
N GLU A 372 -7.09 -3.23 17.81
CA GLU A 372 -7.21 -4.52 18.48
C GLU A 372 -6.03 -5.44 18.14
N VAL A 373 -5.54 -5.38 16.90
CA VAL A 373 -4.34 -6.11 16.46
C VAL A 373 -3.11 -5.63 17.25
N LEU A 374 -2.93 -4.31 17.38
CA LEU A 374 -1.82 -3.74 18.15
C LEU A 374 -1.88 -4.11 19.63
N GLN A 375 -3.08 -4.13 20.24
CA GLN A 375 -3.24 -4.57 21.63
C GLN A 375 -2.71 -6.00 21.83
N ASN A 376 -3.09 -6.90 20.92
CA ASN A 376 -2.67 -8.30 20.99
C ASN A 376 -1.17 -8.45 20.74
N ILE A 377 -0.60 -7.78 19.73
CA ILE A 377 0.84 -7.82 19.45
C ILE A 377 1.65 -7.32 20.66
N ILE A 378 1.24 -6.21 21.26
CA ILE A 378 1.93 -5.62 22.42
C ILE A 378 1.85 -6.56 23.63
N LYS A 379 0.68 -7.17 23.86
CA LYS A 379 0.48 -8.13 24.93
C LYS A 379 1.33 -9.40 24.73
N GLU A 380 1.27 -10.00 23.55
CA GLU A 380 2.02 -11.25 23.25
C GLU A 380 3.53 -11.05 23.28
N ARG A 381 4.03 -9.96 22.70
CA ARG A 381 5.49 -9.73 22.58
C ARG A 381 6.12 -9.14 23.83
N PHE A 382 5.40 -8.29 24.56
CA PHE A 382 5.98 -7.49 25.65
C PHE A 382 5.30 -7.70 27.00
N ASP A 383 4.31 -8.61 27.08
CA ASP A 383 3.51 -8.90 28.28
C ASP A 383 2.95 -7.62 28.91
N CYS A 384 2.40 -6.73 28.08
CA CYS A 384 1.89 -5.43 28.50
C CYS A 384 0.46 -5.23 27.99
N ASP A 385 -0.49 -5.10 28.92
CA ASP A 385 -1.90 -4.85 28.61
C ASP A 385 -2.13 -3.34 28.41
N VAL A 386 -2.08 -2.89 27.16
CA VAL A 386 -2.33 -1.48 26.82
C VAL A 386 -3.81 -1.26 26.47
N THR A 387 -4.26 -0.02 26.66
CA THR A 387 -5.54 0.46 26.14
C THR A 387 -5.31 1.67 25.24
N PHE A 388 -6.27 1.97 24.38
CA PHE A 388 -6.17 3.12 23.50
C PHE A 388 -7.27 4.13 23.86
N SER A 389 -6.95 5.43 23.80
CA SER A 389 -7.94 6.50 23.90
C SER A 389 -8.85 6.52 22.67
N GLU A 390 -9.92 7.28 22.71
CA GLU A 390 -10.68 7.60 21.51
C GLU A 390 -9.76 8.22 20.46
N GLY A 391 -9.95 7.79 19.21
CA GLY A 391 -9.14 8.27 18.10
C GLY A 391 -9.39 9.73 17.79
N SER A 392 -8.36 10.48 17.54
CA SER A 392 -8.43 11.82 16.95
C SER A 392 -8.08 11.76 15.47
N ILE A 393 -8.55 12.77 14.72
CA ILE A 393 -8.26 12.87 13.30
C ILE A 393 -6.83 13.39 13.08
N VAL A 394 -6.16 12.82 12.08
CA VAL A 394 -4.85 13.31 11.66
C VAL A 394 -5.06 14.46 10.68
N TYR A 395 -4.95 15.67 11.17
CA TYR A 395 -4.90 16.85 10.33
C TYR A 395 -3.53 16.98 9.64
N LYS A 396 -3.51 17.67 8.51
CA LYS A 396 -2.28 18.14 7.86
C LYS A 396 -2.35 19.65 7.66
N GLU A 397 -1.22 20.26 7.36
CA GLU A 397 -1.14 21.70 7.04
C GLU A 397 -0.54 21.89 5.66
N THR A 398 -0.96 22.96 4.99
CA THR A 398 -0.38 23.46 3.74
C THR A 398 -0.30 24.97 3.76
N ILE A 399 0.12 25.59 2.69
CA ILE A 399 0.16 27.04 2.52
C ILE A 399 -0.67 27.45 1.30
N ALA A 400 -1.25 28.65 1.33
CA ALA A 400 -2.06 29.18 0.25
C ALA A 400 -1.29 30.14 -0.67
N ASP A 401 -0.14 30.65 -0.22
CA ASP A 401 0.64 31.68 -0.93
C ASP A 401 2.12 31.31 -1.05
N LYS A 402 2.81 31.99 -1.97
CA LYS A 402 4.24 31.83 -2.20
C LYS A 402 5.01 32.78 -1.29
N VAL A 403 5.96 32.25 -0.54
CA VAL A 403 6.78 33.02 0.39
C VAL A 403 8.26 32.67 0.28
N GLU A 404 9.12 33.60 0.73
CA GLU A 404 10.53 33.32 0.94
C GLU A 404 10.81 33.04 2.41
N GLY A 405 11.47 31.94 2.70
CA GLY A 405 11.95 31.57 4.02
C GLY A 405 13.46 31.76 4.14
N ILE A 406 13.91 32.56 5.08
CA ILE A 406 15.33 32.82 5.30
C ILE A 406 15.75 32.21 6.64
N GLY A 407 16.79 31.39 6.60
CA GLY A 407 17.38 30.76 7.78
C GLY A 407 18.85 31.18 7.96
N HIS A 408 19.14 31.78 9.09
CA HIS A 408 20.48 32.21 9.45
C HIS A 408 20.94 31.50 10.73
N PHE A 409 22.15 30.95 10.72
CA PHE A 409 22.76 30.30 11.86
C PHE A 409 24.18 30.83 12.05
N GLU A 410 24.39 31.64 13.08
CA GLU A 410 25.66 32.33 13.36
C GLU A 410 25.99 32.34 14.87
N PRO A 411 26.12 31.20 15.55
CA PRO A 411 26.74 31.15 16.87
C PRO A 411 28.26 31.32 16.75
N LEU A 412 28.94 31.53 17.86
CA LEU A 412 30.38 31.81 17.88
C LEU A 412 31.17 30.76 17.04
N ARG A 413 31.89 31.22 16.01
CA ARG A 413 32.70 30.45 15.05
C ARG A 413 31.89 29.54 14.12
N HIS A 414 30.60 29.77 13.93
CA HIS A 414 29.76 29.07 12.98
C HIS A 414 29.01 30.05 12.08
N TYR A 415 28.77 29.70 10.82
CA TYR A 415 28.00 30.54 9.91
C TYR A 415 27.35 29.70 8.82
N ALA A 416 26.05 29.79 8.66
CA ALA A 416 25.33 29.31 7.50
C ALA A 416 24.07 30.14 7.25
N GLU A 417 23.77 30.40 5.98
CA GLU A 417 22.58 31.11 5.53
C GLU A 417 21.92 30.31 4.41
N VAL A 418 20.58 30.17 4.46
CA VAL A 418 19.78 29.42 3.51
C VAL A 418 18.54 30.23 3.13
N HIS A 419 18.29 30.39 1.84
CA HIS A 419 17.08 30.97 1.29
C HIS A 419 16.27 29.92 0.56
N LEU A 420 15.01 29.83 0.92
CA LEU A 420 14.04 28.86 0.37
C LEU A 420 12.83 29.61 -0.16
N ILE A 421 12.33 29.20 -1.30
CA ILE A 421 11.00 29.58 -1.76
C ILE A 421 10.06 28.44 -1.42
N LEU A 422 8.99 28.74 -0.69
CA LEU A 422 7.90 27.85 -0.36
C LEU A 422 6.70 28.24 -1.23
N GLU A 423 6.14 27.30 -1.96
CA GLU A 423 4.99 27.50 -2.86
C GLU A 423 3.94 26.42 -2.59
N PRO A 424 2.62 26.75 -2.68
CA PRO A 424 1.59 25.72 -2.65
C PRO A 424 1.78 24.74 -3.80
N GLY A 425 1.70 23.43 -3.49
CA GLY A 425 1.69 22.34 -4.44
C GLY A 425 0.27 21.97 -4.88
N GLU A 426 0.16 21.08 -5.86
CA GLU A 426 -1.13 20.49 -6.24
C GLU A 426 -1.67 19.61 -5.10
N ALA A 427 -2.98 19.56 -4.93
CA ALA A 427 -3.61 18.73 -3.91
C ALA A 427 -3.19 17.26 -4.07
N GLY A 428 -2.70 16.64 -3.00
CA GLY A 428 -2.20 15.27 -2.99
C GLY A 428 -0.78 15.10 -3.56
N SER A 429 -0.07 16.18 -3.89
CA SER A 429 1.32 16.11 -4.39
C SER A 429 2.36 15.83 -3.30
N GLY A 430 1.98 15.99 -2.03
CA GLY A 430 2.87 15.83 -0.90
C GLY A 430 3.96 16.91 -0.85
N MET A 431 5.11 16.58 -0.25
CA MET A 431 6.25 17.50 -0.19
C MET A 431 7.13 17.35 -1.43
N GLN A 432 7.42 18.47 -2.09
CA GLN A 432 8.31 18.52 -3.26
C GLN A 432 9.52 19.39 -2.95
N TYR A 433 10.70 18.95 -3.37
CA TYR A 433 11.96 19.66 -3.12
C TYR A 433 12.72 19.87 -4.41
N GLU A 434 13.25 21.08 -4.61
CA GLU A 434 13.99 21.47 -5.81
C GLU A 434 15.23 22.28 -5.47
N LEU A 435 16.27 22.19 -6.32
CA LEU A 435 17.48 23.00 -6.25
C LEU A 435 17.51 23.94 -7.45
N ASP A 436 17.40 25.24 -7.21
CA ASP A 436 17.53 26.32 -8.20
C ASP A 436 18.51 27.38 -7.71
N CYS A 437 19.70 26.93 -7.31
CA CYS A 437 20.77 27.82 -6.80
C CYS A 437 22.02 27.67 -7.67
N SER A 438 22.60 28.78 -8.12
CA SER A 438 23.83 28.73 -8.90
C SER A 438 25.03 28.31 -8.04
N GLU A 439 26.02 27.65 -8.68
CA GLU A 439 27.26 27.24 -7.98
C GLU A 439 28.11 28.44 -7.55
N ASP A 440 27.97 29.58 -8.22
CA ASP A 440 28.65 30.82 -7.86
C ASP A 440 28.11 31.39 -6.53
N MET A 441 26.84 31.14 -6.20
CA MET A 441 26.25 31.58 -4.95
C MET A 441 26.53 30.63 -3.80
N LEU A 442 26.40 29.32 -4.05
CA LEU A 442 26.64 28.26 -3.07
C LEU A 442 27.19 27.01 -3.74
N ALA A 443 28.32 26.51 -3.26
CA ALA A 443 28.94 25.30 -3.83
C ALA A 443 28.00 24.08 -3.75
N LYS A 444 28.05 23.21 -4.76
CA LYS A 444 27.15 22.06 -4.98
C LYS A 444 27.07 21.08 -3.80
N ASN A 445 28.17 20.89 -3.08
CA ASN A 445 28.20 20.05 -1.89
C ASN A 445 27.26 20.58 -0.78
N TRP A 446 27.23 21.90 -0.58
CA TRP A 446 26.33 22.54 0.38
C TRP A 446 24.88 22.52 -0.07
N GLN A 447 24.62 22.73 -1.36
CA GLN A 447 23.28 22.61 -1.92
C GLN A 447 22.69 21.21 -1.69
N ARG A 448 23.49 20.15 -1.97
CA ARG A 448 23.07 18.76 -1.70
C ARG A 448 22.84 18.48 -0.23
N LEU A 449 23.64 19.08 0.65
CA LEU A 449 23.47 18.94 2.09
C LEU A 449 22.17 19.61 2.57
N ILE A 450 21.84 20.80 2.08
CA ILE A 450 20.56 21.46 2.34
C ILE A 450 19.40 20.58 1.87
N TYR A 451 19.48 20.03 0.65
CA TYR A 451 18.48 19.12 0.12
C TYR A 451 18.29 17.90 1.02
N THR A 452 19.39 17.27 1.46
CA THR A 452 19.34 16.16 2.42
C THR A 452 18.61 16.57 3.71
N HIS A 453 18.89 17.75 4.25
CA HIS A 453 18.23 18.22 5.47
C HIS A 453 16.76 18.58 5.27
N LEU A 454 16.34 18.95 4.07
CA LEU A 454 14.91 19.09 3.74
C LEU A 454 14.19 17.75 3.72
N CYS A 455 14.85 16.70 3.20
CA CYS A 455 14.25 15.35 3.07
C CYS A 455 14.33 14.49 4.35
N GLU A 456 15.25 14.79 5.29
CA GLU A 456 15.56 13.90 6.42
C GLU A 456 14.48 13.83 7.50
N LYS A 457 13.50 14.75 7.48
CA LYS A 457 12.41 14.77 8.48
C LYS A 457 11.09 15.31 7.92
N THR A 458 9.99 14.90 8.56
CA THR A 458 8.68 15.51 8.34
C THR A 458 8.65 16.94 8.89
N HIS A 459 8.42 17.94 8.02
CA HIS A 459 8.22 19.31 8.43
C HIS A 459 6.84 19.48 9.06
N LYS A 460 6.76 20.27 10.14
CA LYS A 460 5.51 20.56 10.85
C LYS A 460 5.04 21.98 10.53
N GLY A 461 3.74 22.12 10.32
CA GLY A 461 3.11 23.41 10.13
C GLY A 461 3.12 24.30 11.38
N VAL A 462 2.58 25.48 11.29
CA VAL A 462 2.62 26.51 12.35
C VAL A 462 1.29 26.73 13.06
N LEU A 463 0.17 26.20 12.52
CA LEU A 463 -1.16 26.32 13.12
C LEU A 463 -1.36 25.35 14.28
N THR A 464 -1.20 24.06 14.00
CA THR A 464 -1.45 22.97 14.95
C THR A 464 -0.20 22.13 15.23
N GLY A 465 0.86 22.31 14.43
CA GLY A 465 2.03 21.46 14.42
C GLY A 465 1.81 20.14 13.68
N SER A 466 0.73 20.03 12.91
CA SER A 466 0.46 18.90 12.04
C SER A 466 1.50 18.80 10.91
N ALA A 467 1.61 17.61 10.32
CA ALA A 467 2.56 17.40 9.23
C ALA A 467 2.21 18.29 8.03
N LEU A 468 3.23 18.92 7.45
CA LEU A 468 3.09 19.71 6.23
C LEU A 468 2.93 18.81 5.02
N THR A 469 2.08 19.19 4.07
CA THR A 469 1.85 18.50 2.80
C THR A 469 1.51 19.49 1.68
N ASP A 470 1.63 19.05 0.43
CA ASP A 470 1.27 19.82 -0.75
C ASP A 470 2.00 21.17 -0.80
N VAL A 471 3.30 21.13 -0.53
CA VAL A 471 4.19 22.28 -0.57
C VAL A 471 5.44 21.95 -1.36
N LYS A 472 5.78 22.81 -2.30
CA LYS A 472 7.06 22.79 -3.02
C LYS A 472 8.05 23.72 -2.35
N ILE A 473 9.22 23.21 -1.99
CA ILE A 473 10.32 23.99 -1.39
C ILE A 473 11.51 24.00 -2.35
N THR A 474 11.86 25.17 -2.83
CA THR A 474 12.99 25.38 -3.76
C THR A 474 14.14 26.09 -3.04
N VAL A 475 15.34 25.53 -3.09
CA VAL A 475 16.56 26.17 -2.58
C VAL A 475 17.04 27.15 -3.64
N VAL A 476 16.99 28.46 -3.35
CA VAL A 476 17.31 29.53 -4.31
C VAL A 476 18.65 30.22 -4.03
N ALA A 477 19.07 30.29 -2.78
CA ALA A 477 20.33 30.88 -2.41
C ALA A 477 20.85 30.33 -1.07
N GLY A 478 22.10 30.56 -0.80
CA GLY A 478 22.73 30.29 0.48
C GLY A 478 24.12 30.89 0.58
N ARG A 479 24.64 30.94 1.80
CA ARG A 479 25.97 31.48 2.02
C ARG A 479 26.72 30.64 3.05
N ALA A 480 27.98 30.34 2.74
CA ALA A 480 28.92 29.63 3.60
C ALA A 480 30.15 30.53 3.88
N HIS A 481 30.76 30.36 5.03
CA HIS A 481 32.03 31.00 5.34
C HIS A 481 33.17 29.96 5.32
N ASN A 482 34.23 30.21 4.56
CA ASN A 482 35.32 29.27 4.31
C ASN A 482 36.01 28.66 5.54
N LYS A 483 35.95 29.35 6.70
CA LYS A 483 36.61 28.90 7.94
C LYS A 483 35.62 28.57 9.06
N HIS A 484 34.34 28.88 8.91
CA HIS A 484 33.36 28.85 10.00
C HIS A 484 32.06 28.15 9.62
N THR A 485 32.02 27.42 8.50
CA THR A 485 30.86 26.62 8.10
C THR A 485 31.14 25.14 8.24
N GLU A 486 30.36 24.46 9.05
CA GLU A 486 30.32 23.04 9.19
C GLU A 486 28.98 22.48 8.69
N GLY A 487 28.91 21.15 8.40
CA GLY A 487 27.68 20.53 7.88
C GLY A 487 26.47 20.71 8.79
N GLY A 488 26.65 20.65 10.09
CA GLY A 488 25.59 20.85 11.09
C GLY A 488 24.99 22.26 11.11
N ASP A 489 25.72 23.27 10.61
CA ASP A 489 25.25 24.65 10.55
C ASP A 489 24.16 24.80 9.50
N PHE A 490 24.33 24.15 8.34
CA PHE A 490 23.31 24.11 7.30
C PHE A 490 22.05 23.39 7.74
N ARG A 491 22.15 22.34 8.57
CA ARG A 491 20.96 21.73 9.17
C ARG A 491 20.13 22.73 9.95
N GLN A 492 20.78 23.50 10.83
CA GLN A 492 20.10 24.52 11.63
C GLN A 492 19.54 25.66 10.78
N ALA A 493 20.32 26.13 9.82
CA ALA A 493 19.88 27.19 8.92
C ALA A 493 18.69 26.74 8.05
N THR A 494 18.72 25.54 7.51
CA THR A 494 17.61 24.97 6.71
C THR A 494 16.33 24.89 7.52
N TYR A 495 16.37 24.35 8.75
CA TYR A 495 15.16 24.24 9.58
C TYR A 495 14.61 25.62 9.99
N ARG A 496 15.48 26.60 10.22
CA ARG A 496 15.07 27.98 10.48
C ARG A 496 14.45 28.61 9.24
N ALA A 497 15.00 28.38 8.03
CA ALA A 497 14.45 28.87 6.78
C ALA A 497 13.04 28.34 6.54
N VAL A 498 12.82 27.03 6.68
CA VAL A 498 11.48 26.43 6.57
C VAL A 498 10.52 27.07 7.58
N ARG A 499 10.93 27.15 8.86
CA ARG A 499 10.09 27.74 9.91
C ARG A 499 9.77 29.21 9.65
N ASN A 500 10.74 29.97 9.20
CA ASN A 500 10.59 31.39 8.88
C ASN A 500 9.61 31.60 7.71
N GLY A 501 9.71 30.79 6.64
CA GLY A 501 8.76 30.81 5.53
C GLY A 501 7.33 30.49 5.99
N LEU A 502 7.15 29.40 6.73
CA LEU A 502 5.83 29.00 7.23
C LEU A 502 5.19 30.04 8.17
N MET A 503 6.00 30.80 8.93
CA MET A 503 5.48 31.86 9.79
C MET A 503 5.02 33.12 9.01
N GLN A 504 5.43 33.26 7.75
CA GLN A 504 5.03 34.35 6.86
C GLN A 504 3.89 33.95 5.94
N ALA A 505 3.78 32.64 5.63
CA ALA A 505 2.78 32.11 4.74
C ALA A 505 1.37 32.09 5.38
N GLU A 506 0.37 32.24 4.53
CA GLU A 506 -1.02 31.91 4.89
C GLU A 506 -1.16 30.41 5.00
N SER A 507 -1.08 29.91 6.24
CA SER A 507 -1.18 28.49 6.53
C SER A 507 -2.63 28.03 6.52
N VAL A 508 -2.88 26.85 5.95
CA VAL A 508 -4.20 26.23 5.81
C VAL A 508 -4.21 24.87 6.49
N LEU A 509 -5.23 24.63 7.32
CA LEU A 509 -5.45 23.31 7.94
C LEU A 509 -6.24 22.42 6.99
N LEU A 510 -5.78 21.19 6.80
CA LEU A 510 -6.40 20.19 5.95
C LEU A 510 -6.97 19.05 6.80
N GLU A 511 -8.22 18.74 6.55
CA GLU A 511 -8.95 17.62 7.15
C GLU A 511 -9.07 16.45 6.15
N PRO A 512 -8.91 15.20 6.59
CA PRO A 512 -9.12 14.06 5.72
C PRO A 512 -10.62 13.79 5.47
N PHE A 513 -10.97 13.52 4.21
CA PHE A 513 -12.31 13.17 3.75
C PHE A 513 -12.34 11.77 3.17
N TYR A 514 -13.40 11.00 3.43
CA TYR A 514 -13.71 9.78 2.69
C TYR A 514 -14.58 10.09 1.48
N GLU A 515 -14.28 9.47 0.35
CA GLU A 515 -15.25 9.22 -0.68
C GLU A 515 -16.08 8.00 -0.25
N PHE A 516 -17.38 8.11 -0.28
CA PHE A 516 -18.24 7.02 0.14
C PHE A 516 -19.29 6.65 -0.92
N THR A 517 -19.71 5.40 -0.88
CA THR A 517 -20.88 4.89 -1.59
C THR A 517 -21.72 4.12 -0.59
N LEU A 518 -22.94 4.57 -0.35
CA LEU A 518 -23.92 3.88 0.47
C LEU A 518 -25.01 3.29 -0.42
N ILE A 519 -25.23 1.98 -0.32
CA ILE A 519 -26.31 1.26 -1.00
C ILE A 519 -27.31 0.83 0.06
N LEU A 520 -28.59 1.21 -0.09
CA LEU A 520 -29.63 0.90 0.88
C LEU A 520 -31.01 0.80 0.23
N ASP A 521 -31.97 0.18 0.95
CA ASP A 521 -33.36 0.16 0.50
C ASP A 521 -33.93 1.59 0.46
N ARG A 522 -34.73 1.89 -0.57
CA ARG A 522 -35.33 3.21 -0.82
C ARG A 522 -36.03 3.83 0.39
N GLN A 523 -36.67 3.04 1.24
CA GLN A 523 -37.37 3.52 2.44
C GLN A 523 -36.46 4.24 3.45
N TYR A 524 -35.14 4.04 3.39
CA TYR A 524 -34.17 4.63 4.31
C TYR A 524 -33.42 5.85 3.75
N ILE A 525 -33.66 6.23 2.49
CA ILE A 525 -32.97 7.36 1.81
C ILE A 525 -33.07 8.65 2.63
N GLY A 526 -34.28 9.02 3.04
CA GLY A 526 -34.52 10.29 3.76
C GLY A 526 -33.73 10.39 5.07
N ARG A 527 -33.57 9.25 5.77
CA ARG A 527 -32.75 9.21 6.98
C ARG A 527 -31.26 9.38 6.63
N ALA A 528 -30.77 8.61 5.66
CA ALA A 528 -29.37 8.67 5.24
C ALA A 528 -28.98 10.07 4.75
N MET A 529 -29.86 10.74 3.99
CA MET A 529 -29.65 12.14 3.57
C MET A 529 -29.48 13.07 4.77
N THR A 530 -30.42 13.03 5.72
CA THR A 530 -30.35 13.86 6.93
C THR A 530 -29.09 13.57 7.75
N ASP A 531 -28.70 12.32 7.84
CA ASP A 531 -27.50 11.93 8.56
C ASP A 531 -26.24 12.47 7.82
N PHE A 532 -26.13 12.34 6.51
CA PHE A 532 -25.01 12.88 5.74
C PHE A 532 -24.95 14.41 5.74
N GLU A 533 -26.09 15.10 5.67
CA GLU A 533 -26.15 16.56 5.85
C GLU A 533 -25.63 16.98 7.24
N ARG A 534 -26.06 16.29 8.29
CA ARG A 534 -25.58 16.53 9.66
C ARG A 534 -24.08 16.27 9.79
N MET A 535 -23.54 15.31 9.04
CA MET A 535 -22.12 14.96 9.01
C MET A 535 -21.27 15.93 8.19
N GLY A 536 -21.88 16.90 7.49
CA GLY A 536 -21.17 17.83 6.61
C GLY A 536 -20.70 17.19 5.30
N ALA A 537 -21.31 16.09 4.90
CA ALA A 537 -20.96 15.40 3.68
C ALA A 537 -21.65 16.04 2.45
N GLN A 538 -20.95 16.04 1.32
CA GLN A 538 -21.50 16.37 0.00
C GLN A 538 -21.85 15.07 -0.71
N PHE A 539 -23.05 14.96 -1.27
CA PHE A 539 -23.49 13.70 -1.87
C PHE A 539 -24.49 13.89 -3.00
N GLU A 540 -24.55 12.87 -3.86
CA GLU A 540 -25.52 12.71 -4.95
C GLU A 540 -26.29 11.41 -4.77
N ILE A 541 -27.53 11.38 -5.21
CA ILE A 541 -28.42 10.22 -5.08
C ILE A 541 -28.76 9.70 -6.46
N ASN A 542 -28.55 8.41 -6.67
CA ASN A 542 -29.02 7.67 -7.82
C ASN A 542 -30.10 6.66 -7.37
N ASP A 543 -31.34 6.91 -7.77
CA ASP A 543 -32.49 6.06 -7.44
C ASP A 543 -32.68 5.00 -8.55
N ASN A 544 -32.43 3.74 -8.22
CA ASN A 544 -32.51 2.61 -9.17
C ASN A 544 -33.75 1.70 -8.89
N GLY A 545 -34.87 2.25 -8.47
CA GLY A 545 -36.12 1.54 -8.23
C GLY A 545 -36.26 1.09 -6.76
N ASP A 546 -35.98 -0.16 -6.42
CA ASP A 546 -36.09 -0.67 -5.04
C ASP A 546 -34.87 -0.34 -4.17
N GLU A 547 -33.73 -0.05 -4.82
CA GLU A 547 -32.48 0.31 -4.17
C GLU A 547 -32.09 1.76 -4.49
N ALA A 548 -31.49 2.43 -3.51
CA ALA A 548 -30.87 3.74 -3.70
C ALA A 548 -29.37 3.66 -3.47
N VAL A 549 -28.64 4.38 -4.30
CA VAL A 549 -27.20 4.55 -4.19
C VAL A 549 -26.88 6.00 -3.90
N ILE A 550 -26.34 6.29 -2.72
CA ILE A 550 -25.85 7.61 -2.33
C ILE A 550 -24.33 7.60 -2.47
N LYS A 551 -23.79 8.48 -3.31
CA LYS A 551 -22.35 8.66 -3.49
C LYS A 551 -21.97 10.06 -3.06
N GLY A 552 -20.84 10.17 -2.40
CA GLY A 552 -20.40 11.47 -1.93
C GLY A 552 -19.05 11.47 -1.25
N ALA A 553 -18.75 12.59 -0.63
CA ALA A 553 -17.56 12.79 0.18
C ALA A 553 -17.93 13.45 1.50
N GLY A 554 -17.26 13.03 2.57
CA GLY A 554 -17.48 13.60 3.89
C GLY A 554 -16.30 13.43 4.83
N PRO A 555 -16.24 14.25 5.92
CA PRO A 555 -15.14 14.21 6.88
C PRO A 555 -14.97 12.81 7.49
N VAL A 556 -13.73 12.35 7.59
CA VAL A 556 -13.40 11.07 8.26
C VAL A 556 -13.95 11.03 9.67
N ALA A 557 -13.94 12.17 10.37
CA ALA A 557 -14.45 12.32 11.73
C ALA A 557 -15.89 11.86 11.91
N THR A 558 -16.75 12.12 10.93
CA THR A 558 -18.20 11.91 11.05
C THR A 558 -18.67 10.70 10.26
N VAL A 559 -18.10 10.45 9.09
CA VAL A 559 -18.54 9.38 8.18
C VAL A 559 -17.91 8.02 8.53
N GLY A 560 -16.73 8.01 9.16
CA GLY A 560 -15.94 6.79 9.39
C GLY A 560 -16.67 5.67 10.12
N ASN A 561 -17.54 6.00 11.07
CA ASN A 561 -18.28 5.02 11.87
C ASN A 561 -19.75 4.85 11.44
N TYR A 562 -20.18 5.48 10.35
CA TYR A 562 -21.59 5.52 9.97
C TYR A 562 -22.17 4.16 9.59
N GLN A 563 -21.36 3.18 9.16
CA GLN A 563 -21.83 1.81 8.90
C GLN A 563 -22.53 1.18 10.12
N ALA A 564 -22.07 1.47 11.33
CA ALA A 564 -22.72 0.96 12.55
C ALA A 564 -24.12 1.52 12.73
N GLU A 565 -24.33 2.83 12.45
CA GLU A 565 -25.64 3.46 12.47
C GLU A 565 -26.55 2.92 11.36
N VAL A 566 -26.00 2.74 10.14
CA VAL A 566 -26.71 2.13 9.01
C VAL A 566 -27.23 0.74 9.39
N ASN A 567 -26.36 -0.12 9.95
CA ASN A 567 -26.73 -1.45 10.38
C ASN A 567 -27.85 -1.42 11.46
N ALA A 568 -27.80 -0.45 12.37
CA ALA A 568 -28.80 -0.32 13.44
C ALA A 568 -30.21 -0.02 12.89
N TYR A 569 -30.37 0.93 11.96
CA TYR A 569 -31.69 1.27 11.45
C TYR A 569 -32.16 0.36 10.31
N THR A 570 -31.26 -0.24 9.52
CA THR A 570 -31.59 -1.22 8.48
C THR A 570 -31.82 -2.62 9.07
N ARG A 571 -31.50 -2.84 10.36
CA ARG A 571 -31.51 -4.15 11.03
C ARG A 571 -30.66 -5.20 10.32
N GLY A 572 -29.52 -4.77 9.76
CA GLY A 572 -28.60 -5.62 8.98
C GLY A 572 -29.16 -6.04 7.61
N LYS A 573 -30.28 -5.47 7.16
CA LYS A 573 -30.81 -5.71 5.81
C LYS A 573 -30.32 -4.60 4.89
N ARG A 574 -29.59 -4.98 3.79
CA ARG A 574 -29.20 -4.12 2.68
C ARG A 574 -28.84 -2.67 3.08
N GLY A 575 -27.76 -2.51 3.80
CA GLY A 575 -27.16 -1.20 4.06
C GLY A 575 -25.66 -1.36 4.05
N VAL A 576 -25.00 -1.13 2.89
CA VAL A 576 -23.56 -1.29 2.73
C VAL A 576 -22.95 0.07 2.45
N LEU A 577 -22.14 0.55 3.39
CA LEU A 577 -21.31 1.72 3.22
C LEU A 577 -19.90 1.28 2.77
N SER A 578 -19.52 1.68 1.59
CA SER A 578 -18.17 1.52 1.08
C SER A 578 -17.44 2.84 1.22
N LEU A 579 -16.35 2.87 1.99
CA LEU A 579 -15.46 4.02 2.13
C LEU A 579 -14.27 3.84 1.19
N LYS A 580 -13.96 4.88 0.43
CA LYS A 580 -12.76 4.96 -0.39
C LYS A 580 -11.79 5.94 0.21
N ASN A 581 -10.56 5.84 -0.17
CA ASN A 581 -9.52 6.76 0.28
C ASN A 581 -9.78 8.19 -0.20
N VAL A 582 -9.33 8.91 0.50
CA VAL A 582 -9.14 10.06 1.25
C VAL A 582 -8.31 11.08 0.45
N TRP A 583 -8.88 12.21 0.17
CA TRP A 583 -8.09 13.40 -0.07
C TRP A 583 -8.21 14.33 1.13
N LEU A 584 -7.27 15.26 1.21
CA LEU A 584 -7.28 16.32 2.19
C LEU A 584 -8.07 17.50 1.62
N GLN A 585 -8.97 18.05 2.40
CA GLN A 585 -9.75 19.23 2.06
C GLN A 585 -9.50 20.31 3.11
N THR A 586 -9.53 21.57 2.69
CA THR A 586 -9.46 22.70 3.61
C THR A 586 -10.57 22.63 4.64
N LEU A 587 -10.23 22.73 5.91
CA LEU A 587 -11.18 22.84 6.99
C LEU A 587 -11.96 24.13 6.80
N SER A 588 -13.27 24.03 6.57
CA SER A 588 -14.17 25.17 6.33
C SER A 588 -14.62 25.86 7.65
#